data_0941e653d999a5260c56b40215f49de4
#
_entry.id   0941e653d999a5260c56b40215f49de4
#
_cell.length_a   1.000
_cell.length_b   1.000
_cell.length_c   1.000
_cell.angle_alpha   90.00
_cell.angle_beta   90.00
_cell.angle_gamma   90.00
#
_symmetry.space_group_name_H-M   'P 1'
#
loop_
_entity.id
_entity.type
_entity.pdbx_description
1 polymer ?
#
loop_
_entity_poly.entity_id
_entity_poly.type
_entity_poly.pdbx_seq_one_letter_code
_entity_poly.pdbx_strand_id
1 'polypeptide(L)'
;MLRPMVRPGAILAAVALCALTRAQDAAPATAPGTSPSATDPALLRLREDSDRAAERGLQWLAAQQMDCGGWAALVGHKMMDDYVVLDQALSVEEQRARGHAHLRVSAIAGMAFLAGGHLPDRGTHRESVRKVVDYVVACSRDNGFLTDSGTRMYSHAFATLFLAEVYGMAGGEAVQAALEKSVNLIVDCQNTQGGWRYNPFDREADLSVTVCQLQALRAARNIGIKVPEDTIDRAVAYVQRSRTRSGRNQGLFYYKIQGRGAYEKNREFAINAAGVTALNSAGIHDRELSDPALEFLLRAYAEVADYYATHYYFWYGNYYACQALFQDGGPRFARYHERLSRDILAGQQADGRWRNDCGPGDAFGTAMACILLQQPRQYLPIFQR
;
A
#
# COMPACT_ATOMS: atom_id res chain seq x y z
N MET A 1 -37.35 -37.66 -44.69
CA MET A 1 -38.60 -37.01 -45.09
C MET A 1 -38.67 -35.64 -44.48
N LEU A 2 -38.52 -34.63 -45.32
CA LEU A 2 -39.20 -33.35 -45.43
C LEU A 2 -39.29 -32.43 -44.16
N ARG A 3 -38.60 -31.34 -44.30
CA ARG A 3 -38.81 -30.00 -43.70
C ARG A 3 -40.26 -29.48 -44.13
N PRO A 4 -40.80 -28.43 -43.45
CA PRO A 4 -40.29 -27.11 -43.78
C PRO A 4 -40.21 -26.07 -42.63
N MET A 5 -39.37 -25.06 -42.92
CA MET A 5 -39.29 -23.71 -42.36
C MET A 5 -40.56 -22.89 -42.56
N VAL A 6 -40.89 -21.96 -41.65
CA VAL A 6 -41.41 -20.61 -41.96
C VAL A 6 -40.99 -19.60 -40.90
N ARG A 7 -40.39 -18.50 -41.32
CA ARG A 7 -40.24 -17.17 -40.71
C ARG A 7 -41.29 -16.24 -41.34
N PRO A 8 -41.40 -14.93 -41.02
CA PRO A 8 -41.35 -14.14 -39.79
C PRO A 8 -42.58 -13.19 -39.68
N GLY A 9 -42.65 -12.35 -38.61
CA GLY A 9 -43.60 -11.25 -38.56
C GLY A 9 -43.40 -10.32 -37.39
N ALA A 10 -42.82 -9.16 -37.67
CA ALA A 10 -42.77 -8.02 -36.81
C ALA A 10 -44.11 -7.27 -36.78
N ILE A 11 -44.54 -6.71 -35.66
CA ILE A 11 -45.44 -5.55 -35.60
C ILE A 11 -45.08 -4.71 -34.37
N LEU A 12 -44.78 -3.43 -34.64
CA LEU A 12 -44.75 -2.27 -33.76
C LEU A 12 -46.16 -1.83 -33.32
N ALA A 13 -46.26 -1.18 -32.18
CA ALA A 13 -47.00 0.05 -31.85
C ALA A 13 -47.37 0.02 -30.36
N ALA A 14 -46.95 0.90 -29.52
CA ALA A 14 -47.07 2.34 -29.36
C ALA A 14 -48.24 2.72 -28.42
N VAL A 15 -47.87 3.52 -27.37
CA VAL A 15 -48.59 4.65 -26.74
C VAL A 15 -49.71 4.33 -25.72
N ALA A 16 -49.62 4.73 -24.45
CA ALA A 16 -50.04 6.00 -23.89
C ALA A 16 -50.02 6.00 -22.35
N LEU A 17 -49.32 6.90 -21.80
CA LEU A 17 -49.58 7.96 -20.82
C LEU A 17 -50.87 7.79 -19.97
N CYS A 18 -50.65 7.65 -18.65
CA CYS A 18 -51.56 8.26 -17.66
C CYS A 18 -50.78 8.61 -16.38
N ALA A 19 -50.52 9.89 -16.23
CA ALA A 19 -50.07 10.51 -15.00
C ALA A 19 -51.23 10.65 -14.03
N LEU A 20 -51.02 10.25 -12.78
CA LEU A 20 -51.81 10.75 -11.67
C LEU A 20 -50.91 10.87 -10.42
N THR A 21 -50.72 12.09 -10.05
CA THR A 21 -50.12 12.68 -8.86
C THR A 21 -50.57 12.04 -7.54
N ARG A 22 -49.62 11.68 -6.70
CA ARG A 22 -49.77 11.79 -5.25
C ARG A 22 -48.49 12.38 -4.64
N ALA A 23 -48.62 13.64 -4.25
CA ALA A 23 -47.70 14.28 -3.34
C ALA A 23 -47.85 13.61 -1.97
N GLN A 24 -46.74 13.12 -1.44
CA GLN A 24 -46.60 12.88 0.00
C GLN A 24 -45.27 13.46 0.46
N ASP A 25 -45.35 14.24 1.50
CA ASP A 25 -44.35 15.03 2.18
C ASP A 25 -42.99 14.29 2.32
N ALA A 26 -42.03 14.73 1.59
CA ALA A 26 -40.61 14.40 1.82
C ALA A 26 -40.02 15.47 2.72
N ALA A 27 -39.56 15.08 3.90
CA ALA A 27 -38.74 15.92 4.77
C ALA A 27 -37.57 16.50 3.96
N PRO A 28 -37.10 17.74 4.25
CA PRO A 28 -36.04 18.37 3.46
C PRO A 28 -34.78 17.56 3.55
N ALA A 29 -34.29 17.10 2.40
CA ALA A 29 -32.98 16.51 2.26
C ALA A 29 -31.95 17.54 2.73
N THR A 30 -31.16 17.17 3.74
CA THR A 30 -29.98 17.93 4.14
C THR A 30 -29.13 18.17 2.90
N ALA A 31 -28.86 19.43 2.61
CA ALA A 31 -28.04 19.86 1.47
C ALA A 31 -26.72 19.07 1.46
N PRO A 32 -26.26 18.60 0.29
CA PRO A 32 -24.98 17.97 0.17
C PRO A 32 -23.91 18.97 0.61
N GLY A 33 -23.17 18.63 1.66
CA GLY A 33 -22.07 19.45 2.15
C GLY A 33 -21.14 19.80 0.99
N THR A 34 -20.97 21.08 0.72
CA THR A 34 -20.05 21.60 -0.30
C THR A 34 -18.68 20.98 -0.06
N SER A 35 -18.15 20.28 -1.06
CA SER A 35 -16.74 19.85 -1.04
C SER A 35 -15.89 21.09 -0.82
N PRO A 36 -14.94 21.07 0.15
CA PRO A 36 -14.10 22.23 0.41
C PRO A 36 -13.39 22.64 -0.89
N SER A 37 -13.46 23.91 -1.23
CA SER A 37 -12.79 24.49 -2.40
C SER A 37 -11.28 24.23 -2.27
N ALA A 38 -10.60 23.96 -3.39
CA ALA A 38 -9.14 23.82 -3.43
C ALA A 38 -8.39 25.07 -2.93
N THR A 39 -9.11 26.19 -2.71
CA THR A 39 -8.64 27.48 -2.20
C THR A 39 -8.98 27.71 -0.73
N ASP A 40 -9.48 26.72 0.00
CA ASP A 40 -9.72 26.86 1.45
C ASP A 40 -8.38 27.15 2.17
N PRO A 41 -8.25 28.31 2.86
CA PRO A 41 -7.02 28.66 3.56
C PRO A 41 -6.59 27.65 4.61
N ALA A 42 -7.53 26.95 5.23
CA ALA A 42 -7.22 25.90 6.22
C ALA A 42 -6.57 24.68 5.56
N LEU A 43 -7.04 24.26 4.38
CA LEU A 43 -6.43 23.19 3.61
C LEU A 43 -5.07 23.55 3.04
N LEU A 44 -4.88 24.80 2.62
CA LEU A 44 -3.57 25.28 2.16
C LEU A 44 -2.55 25.24 3.31
N ARG A 45 -2.92 25.75 4.50
CA ARG A 45 -2.06 25.66 5.69
C ARG A 45 -1.74 24.22 6.05
N LEU A 46 -2.72 23.31 6.03
CA LEU A 46 -2.50 21.90 6.31
C LEU A 46 -1.48 21.27 5.35
N ARG A 47 -1.51 21.63 4.07
CA ARG A 47 -0.54 21.18 3.07
C ARG A 47 0.86 21.72 3.37
N GLU A 48 0.99 23.01 3.65
CA GLU A 48 2.28 23.63 4.02
C GLU A 48 2.85 23.01 5.31
N ASP A 49 2.00 22.75 6.32
CA ASP A 49 2.42 22.08 7.55
C ASP A 49 2.86 20.64 7.27
N SER A 50 2.13 19.92 6.41
CA SER A 50 2.49 18.57 5.97
C SER A 50 3.84 18.54 5.24
N ASP A 51 4.07 19.51 4.36
CA ASP A 51 5.33 19.63 3.62
C ASP A 51 6.52 19.91 4.55
N ARG A 52 6.35 20.84 5.50
CA ARG A 52 7.39 21.15 6.51
C ARG A 52 7.66 19.96 7.42
N ALA A 53 6.62 19.27 7.85
CA ALA A 53 6.75 18.09 8.70
C ALA A 53 7.45 16.94 7.97
N ALA A 54 7.07 16.67 6.71
CA ALA A 54 7.72 15.67 5.88
C ALA A 54 9.21 15.97 5.68
N GLU A 55 9.57 17.21 5.37
CA GLU A 55 10.98 17.62 5.22
C GLU A 55 11.78 17.39 6.50
N ARG A 56 11.25 17.74 7.68
CA ARG A 56 11.92 17.44 8.97
C ARG A 56 12.09 15.93 9.18
N GLY A 57 11.09 15.14 8.78
CA GLY A 57 11.18 13.68 8.83
C GLY A 57 12.25 13.12 7.88
N LEU A 58 12.37 13.64 6.68
CA LEU A 58 13.42 13.27 5.72
C LEU A 58 14.81 13.65 6.23
N GLN A 59 14.97 14.82 6.85
CA GLN A 59 16.22 15.23 7.48
C GLN A 59 16.60 14.27 8.62
N TRP A 60 15.64 13.90 9.47
CA TRP A 60 15.90 12.92 10.51
C TRP A 60 16.28 11.56 9.92
N LEU A 61 15.56 11.06 8.89
CA LEU A 61 15.92 9.82 8.20
C LEU A 61 17.35 9.88 7.63
N ALA A 62 17.71 10.97 6.95
CA ALA A 62 19.05 11.13 6.40
C ALA A 62 20.14 11.06 7.50
N ALA A 63 19.88 11.66 8.68
CA ALA A 63 20.78 11.60 9.82
C ALA A 63 20.89 10.21 10.48
N GLN A 64 19.88 9.34 10.28
CA GLN A 64 19.87 7.97 10.81
C GLN A 64 20.36 6.93 9.80
N GLN A 65 20.68 7.34 8.56
CA GLN A 65 21.16 6.42 7.53
C GLN A 65 22.53 5.85 7.91
N MET A 66 22.67 4.53 7.84
CA MET A 66 23.90 3.82 8.13
C MET A 66 24.90 3.95 6.95
N ASP A 67 26.18 3.70 7.23
CA ASP A 67 27.23 3.76 6.19
C ASP A 67 26.97 2.83 5.01
N CYS A 68 26.33 1.67 5.25
CA CYS A 68 25.91 0.76 4.20
C CYS A 68 24.76 1.29 3.31
N GLY A 69 24.17 2.43 3.66
CA GLY A 69 23.06 3.04 2.93
C GLY A 69 21.66 2.63 3.40
N GLY A 70 21.54 1.67 4.30
CA GLY A 70 20.27 1.21 4.86
C GLY A 70 19.91 1.88 6.19
N TRP A 71 18.79 1.43 6.79
CA TRP A 71 18.32 1.80 8.12
C TRP A 71 18.13 0.57 8.98
N ALA A 72 18.56 0.65 10.23
CA ALA A 72 18.34 -0.40 11.21
C ALA A 72 16.85 -0.50 11.60
N ALA A 73 16.41 -1.70 11.96
CA ALA A 73 15.12 -1.94 12.59
C ALA A 73 15.29 -2.79 13.86
N LEU A 74 14.32 -2.64 14.78
CA LEU A 74 14.31 -3.38 16.05
C LEU A 74 13.93 -4.85 15.89
N VAL A 75 13.43 -5.24 14.71
CA VAL A 75 12.77 -6.53 14.51
C VAL A 75 13.27 -7.23 13.26
N GLY A 76 13.43 -8.57 13.36
CA GLY A 76 13.78 -9.41 12.22
C GLY A 76 12.58 -9.91 11.44
N HIS A 77 11.64 -10.55 12.11
CA HIS A 77 10.45 -11.10 11.49
C HIS A 77 9.26 -11.11 12.45
N LYS A 78 8.05 -11.11 11.88
CA LYS A 78 6.81 -11.18 12.64
C LYS A 78 6.54 -12.63 13.07
N MET A 79 6.23 -12.82 14.37
CA MET A 79 5.63 -14.05 14.89
C MET A 79 4.27 -13.74 15.47
N MET A 80 3.21 -14.35 14.95
CA MET A 80 1.81 -14.06 15.31
C MET A 80 1.49 -12.57 15.15
N ASP A 81 1.07 -11.88 16.19
CA ASP A 81 0.75 -10.46 16.17
C ASP A 81 1.93 -9.57 16.62
N ASP A 82 3.00 -10.18 17.14
CA ASP A 82 4.20 -9.48 17.58
C ASP A 82 5.39 -9.69 16.65
N TYR A 83 6.33 -8.73 16.69
CA TYR A 83 7.62 -8.87 16.03
C TYR A 83 8.64 -9.50 16.97
N VAL A 84 9.38 -10.47 16.45
CA VAL A 84 10.54 -10.99 17.16
C VAL A 84 11.69 -10.01 16.99
N VAL A 85 12.22 -9.51 18.07
CA VAL A 85 13.47 -8.76 18.10
C VAL A 85 14.60 -9.71 17.68
N LEU A 86 15.48 -9.28 16.78
CA LEU A 86 16.56 -10.11 16.24
C LEU A 86 17.51 -10.60 17.33
N ASP A 87 17.73 -9.76 18.34
CA ASP A 87 18.48 -10.12 19.53
C ASP A 87 17.92 -9.34 20.73
N GLN A 88 17.19 -10.04 21.60
CA GLN A 88 16.56 -9.43 22.77
C GLN A 88 17.56 -8.95 23.83
N ALA A 89 18.81 -9.38 23.74
CA ALA A 89 19.87 -8.99 24.65
C ALA A 89 20.52 -7.64 24.28
N LEU A 90 20.19 -7.08 23.10
CA LEU A 90 20.83 -5.86 22.60
C LEU A 90 19.88 -4.66 22.64
N SER A 91 20.42 -3.52 23.09
CA SER A 91 19.77 -2.23 22.90
C SER A 91 19.67 -1.83 21.42
N VAL A 92 18.85 -0.83 21.11
CA VAL A 92 18.71 -0.27 19.74
C VAL A 92 20.06 0.24 19.22
N GLU A 93 20.83 0.88 20.09
CA GLU A 93 22.16 1.40 19.79
C GLU A 93 23.15 0.30 19.46
N GLU A 94 23.12 -0.80 20.21
CA GLU A 94 23.99 -1.96 19.95
C GLU A 94 23.60 -2.68 18.65
N GLN A 95 22.29 -2.80 18.33
CA GLN A 95 21.84 -3.35 17.05
C GLN A 95 22.28 -2.46 15.88
N ARG A 96 22.22 -1.13 16.03
CA ARG A 96 22.76 -0.18 15.05
C ARG A 96 24.28 -0.30 14.91
N ALA A 97 24.98 -0.40 16.02
CA ALA A 97 26.46 -0.55 16.03
C ALA A 97 26.92 -1.85 15.35
N ARG A 98 26.11 -2.90 15.34
CA ARG A 98 26.38 -4.14 14.60
C ARG A 98 26.20 -4.04 13.10
N GLY A 99 25.68 -2.92 12.58
CA GLY A 99 25.62 -2.65 11.15
C GLY A 99 24.57 -3.44 10.36
N HIS A 100 23.53 -3.96 11.02
CA HIS A 100 22.46 -4.69 10.35
C HIS A 100 21.32 -3.78 9.94
N ALA A 101 21.30 -3.36 8.67
CA ALA A 101 20.18 -2.67 8.12
C ALA A 101 19.02 -3.65 7.84
N HIS A 102 17.80 -3.15 7.87
CA HIS A 102 16.60 -3.94 7.55
C HIS A 102 16.07 -3.55 6.16
N LEU A 103 16.16 -4.47 5.21
CA LEU A 103 15.87 -4.22 3.78
C LEU A 103 14.52 -3.53 3.54
N ARG A 104 13.41 -4.00 4.16
CA ARG A 104 12.09 -3.37 3.99
C ARG A 104 12.05 -1.94 4.52
N VAL A 105 12.61 -1.69 5.70
CA VAL A 105 12.65 -0.35 6.29
C VAL A 105 13.45 0.58 5.40
N SER A 106 14.58 0.10 4.87
CA SER A 106 15.43 0.86 3.95
C SER A 106 14.73 1.18 2.63
N ALA A 107 14.03 0.20 2.04
CA ALA A 107 13.23 0.44 0.82
C ALA A 107 12.12 1.47 1.05
N ILE A 108 11.40 1.39 2.18
CA ILE A 108 10.33 2.35 2.53
C ILE A 108 10.94 3.74 2.81
N ALA A 109 12.09 3.84 3.49
CA ALA A 109 12.79 5.10 3.68
C ALA A 109 13.24 5.70 2.35
N GLY A 110 13.75 4.88 1.43
CA GLY A 110 14.05 5.30 0.05
C GLY A 110 12.80 5.86 -0.65
N MET A 111 11.66 5.16 -0.58
CA MET A 111 10.40 5.66 -1.15
C MET A 111 9.94 6.97 -0.52
N ALA A 112 10.21 7.22 0.78
CA ALA A 112 9.88 8.50 1.41
C ALA A 112 10.65 9.68 0.79
N PHE A 113 11.93 9.49 0.46
CA PHE A 113 12.70 10.50 -0.27
C PHE A 113 12.19 10.70 -1.70
N LEU A 114 11.87 9.62 -2.42
CA LEU A 114 11.28 9.71 -3.76
C LEU A 114 9.94 10.46 -3.74
N ALA A 115 9.10 10.21 -2.74
CA ALA A 115 7.84 10.92 -2.53
C ALA A 115 8.03 12.43 -2.30
N GLY A 116 9.19 12.83 -1.75
CA GLY A 116 9.62 14.23 -1.62
C GLY A 116 10.19 14.84 -2.90
N GLY A 117 10.34 14.05 -3.96
CA GLY A 117 10.92 14.48 -5.23
C GLY A 117 12.46 14.42 -5.27
N HIS A 118 13.08 13.71 -4.33
CA HIS A 118 14.54 13.50 -4.31
C HIS A 118 14.88 12.23 -5.09
N LEU A 119 15.84 12.30 -6.00
CA LEU A 119 16.32 11.19 -6.82
C LEU A 119 17.83 10.98 -6.61
N PRO A 120 18.42 9.91 -7.11
CA PRO A 120 19.86 9.66 -6.96
C PRO A 120 20.74 10.77 -7.51
N ASP A 121 20.27 11.51 -8.52
CA ASP A 121 20.99 12.56 -9.24
C ASP A 121 20.57 13.99 -8.86
N ARG A 122 19.43 14.17 -8.16
CA ARG A 122 18.88 15.50 -7.86
C ARG A 122 18.15 15.58 -6.53
N GLY A 123 18.00 16.82 -6.04
CA GLY A 123 17.35 17.14 -4.78
C GLY A 123 18.33 17.17 -3.60
N THR A 124 17.86 17.74 -2.48
CA THR A 124 18.69 17.96 -1.28
C THR A 124 19.19 16.63 -0.68
N HIS A 125 18.37 15.58 -0.75
CA HIS A 125 18.67 14.26 -0.19
C HIS A 125 19.19 13.25 -1.23
N ARG A 126 19.71 13.70 -2.39
CA ARG A 126 20.20 12.82 -3.46
C ARG A 126 21.21 11.77 -2.98
N GLU A 127 22.09 12.15 -2.06
CA GLU A 127 23.11 11.25 -1.54
C GLU A 127 22.50 10.10 -0.72
N SER A 128 21.51 10.38 0.11
CA SER A 128 20.77 9.36 0.84
C SER A 128 20.02 8.42 -0.10
N VAL A 129 19.43 8.96 -1.18
CA VAL A 129 18.76 8.13 -2.19
C VAL A 129 19.76 7.23 -2.92
N ARG A 130 20.91 7.77 -3.35
CA ARG A 130 21.97 7.01 -4.00
C ARG A 130 22.44 5.85 -3.13
N LYS A 131 22.78 6.12 -1.87
CA LYS A 131 23.21 5.10 -0.90
C LYS A 131 22.19 3.98 -0.68
N VAL A 132 20.91 4.31 -0.56
CA VAL A 132 19.88 3.27 -0.37
C VAL A 132 19.63 2.48 -1.64
N VAL A 133 19.76 3.08 -2.83
CA VAL A 133 19.71 2.33 -4.10
C VAL A 133 20.85 1.32 -4.17
N ASP A 134 22.08 1.75 -3.90
CA ASP A 134 23.25 0.88 -3.88
C ASP A 134 23.09 -0.28 -2.87
N TYR A 135 22.59 0.01 -1.67
CA TYR A 135 22.31 -0.99 -0.63
C TYR A 135 21.27 -2.02 -1.11
N VAL A 136 20.13 -1.57 -1.65
CA VAL A 136 19.07 -2.48 -2.08
C VAL A 136 19.52 -3.35 -3.27
N VAL A 137 20.26 -2.78 -4.21
CA VAL A 137 20.85 -3.54 -5.33
C VAL A 137 21.83 -4.60 -4.81
N ALA A 138 22.69 -4.25 -3.85
CA ALA A 138 23.63 -5.19 -3.23
C ALA A 138 22.96 -6.33 -2.45
N CYS A 139 21.69 -6.15 -2.00
CA CYS A 139 20.91 -7.22 -1.37
C CYS A 139 20.37 -8.27 -2.35
N SER A 140 20.55 -8.11 -3.67
CA SER A 140 20.10 -9.06 -4.68
C SER A 140 20.95 -10.32 -4.69
N ARG A 141 20.31 -11.48 -4.52
CA ARG A 141 20.95 -12.79 -4.67
C ARG A 141 20.92 -13.25 -6.12
N ASP A 142 21.70 -14.27 -6.45
CA ASP A 142 21.80 -14.81 -7.82
C ASP A 142 20.43 -15.24 -8.39
N ASN A 143 19.56 -15.79 -7.52
CA ASN A 143 18.20 -16.20 -7.87
C ASN A 143 17.20 -15.04 -7.89
N GLY A 144 17.63 -13.79 -7.72
CA GLY A 144 16.79 -12.62 -7.70
C GLY A 144 16.13 -12.30 -6.33
N PHE A 145 16.37 -13.10 -5.30
CA PHE A 145 15.81 -12.82 -3.98
C PHE A 145 16.48 -11.60 -3.34
N LEU A 146 15.73 -10.53 -3.19
CA LEU A 146 16.14 -9.36 -2.43
C LEU A 146 15.96 -9.66 -0.94
N THR A 147 17.06 -9.87 -0.24
CA THR A 147 17.06 -10.22 1.19
C THR A 147 18.35 -9.80 1.86
N ASP A 148 18.24 -9.41 3.11
CA ASP A 148 19.34 -9.16 4.02
C ASP A 148 18.96 -9.61 5.42
N SER A 149 19.92 -10.17 6.17
CA SER A 149 19.78 -10.53 7.60
C SER A 149 18.51 -11.36 7.90
N GLY A 150 18.14 -12.31 6.99
CA GLY A 150 16.98 -13.20 7.17
C GLY A 150 15.63 -12.55 6.87
N THR A 151 15.57 -11.39 6.24
CA THR A 151 14.32 -10.80 5.79
C THR A 151 13.66 -11.64 4.70
N ARG A 152 12.32 -11.54 4.58
CA ARG A 152 11.48 -12.44 3.80
C ARG A 152 10.70 -11.71 2.69
N MET A 153 9.65 -12.34 2.15
CA MET A 153 8.87 -11.86 1.01
C MET A 153 8.27 -10.45 1.17
N TYR A 154 7.95 -9.99 2.38
CA TYR A 154 7.61 -8.58 2.58
C TYR A 154 8.74 -7.64 2.18
N SER A 155 9.96 -7.94 2.63
CA SER A 155 11.12 -7.12 2.31
C SER A 155 11.45 -7.18 0.84
N HIS A 156 11.35 -8.37 0.23
CA HIS A 156 11.51 -8.57 -1.19
C HIS A 156 10.54 -7.71 -2.02
N ALA A 157 9.24 -7.73 -1.67
CA ALA A 157 8.24 -6.94 -2.39
C ALA A 157 8.48 -5.43 -2.31
N PHE A 158 8.73 -4.91 -1.10
CA PHE A 158 8.99 -3.47 -0.94
C PHE A 158 10.31 -3.04 -1.58
N ALA A 159 11.33 -3.88 -1.56
CA ALA A 159 12.59 -3.63 -2.26
C ALA A 159 12.39 -3.64 -3.79
N THR A 160 11.64 -4.61 -4.32
CA THR A 160 11.28 -4.65 -5.76
C THR A 160 10.46 -3.42 -6.16
N LEU A 161 9.46 -3.02 -5.34
CA LEU A 161 8.68 -1.81 -5.57
C LEU A 161 9.59 -0.57 -5.59
N PHE A 162 10.47 -0.42 -4.60
CA PHE A 162 11.42 0.70 -4.55
C PHE A 162 12.32 0.76 -5.79
N LEU A 163 12.89 -0.38 -6.21
CA LEU A 163 13.71 -0.43 -7.42
C LEU A 163 12.90 -0.06 -8.68
N ALA A 164 11.63 -0.47 -8.75
CA ALA A 164 10.75 -0.08 -9.86
C ALA A 164 10.50 1.44 -9.89
N GLU A 165 10.20 2.04 -8.73
CA GLU A 165 10.03 3.50 -8.63
C GLU A 165 11.31 4.25 -9.02
N VAL A 166 12.48 3.80 -8.53
CA VAL A 166 13.78 4.40 -8.90
C VAL A 166 14.04 4.27 -10.40
N TYR A 167 13.86 3.07 -10.96
CA TYR A 167 14.14 2.82 -12.39
C TYR A 167 13.22 3.66 -13.29
N GLY A 168 11.93 3.76 -12.93
CA GLY A 168 10.98 4.57 -13.68
C GLY A 168 11.28 6.08 -13.66
N MET A 169 11.97 6.57 -12.62
CA MET A 169 12.26 8.00 -12.45
C MET A 169 13.70 8.40 -12.81
N ALA A 170 14.66 7.50 -12.67
CA ALA A 170 16.09 7.80 -12.83
C ALA A 170 16.86 6.80 -13.74
N GLY A 171 16.27 5.62 -14.01
CA GLY A 171 16.94 4.57 -14.80
C GLY A 171 18.04 3.85 -14.01
N GLY A 172 19.02 3.28 -14.75
CA GLY A 172 20.20 2.62 -14.21
C GLY A 172 20.27 1.11 -14.53
N GLU A 173 21.36 0.66 -15.16
CA GLU A 173 21.52 -0.75 -15.58
C GLU A 173 21.53 -1.73 -14.40
N ALA A 174 22.23 -1.38 -13.31
CA ALA A 174 22.28 -2.24 -12.12
C ALA A 174 20.90 -2.37 -11.44
N VAL A 175 20.13 -1.26 -11.41
CA VAL A 175 18.76 -1.25 -10.89
C VAL A 175 17.86 -2.11 -11.75
N GLN A 176 17.94 -1.98 -13.09
CA GLN A 176 17.17 -2.79 -14.04
C GLN A 176 17.47 -4.29 -13.85
N ALA A 177 18.73 -4.66 -13.82
CA ALA A 177 19.16 -6.06 -13.68
C ALA A 177 18.65 -6.70 -12.36
N ALA A 178 18.74 -5.97 -11.24
CA ALA A 178 18.20 -6.43 -9.95
C ALA A 178 16.66 -6.52 -9.96
N LEU A 179 16.01 -5.54 -10.60
CA LEU A 179 14.55 -5.50 -10.72
C LEU A 179 14.01 -6.66 -11.56
N GLU A 180 14.57 -6.92 -12.73
CA GLU A 180 14.16 -8.02 -13.60
C GLU A 180 14.28 -9.38 -12.89
N LYS A 181 15.39 -9.62 -12.20
CA LYS A 181 15.59 -10.85 -11.42
C LYS A 181 14.56 -10.96 -10.27
N SER A 182 14.31 -9.85 -9.56
CA SER A 182 13.37 -9.86 -8.44
C SER A 182 11.92 -10.07 -8.88
N VAL A 183 11.52 -9.50 -10.02
CA VAL A 183 10.20 -9.74 -10.63
C VAL A 183 10.06 -11.20 -11.05
N ASN A 184 11.08 -11.79 -11.67
CA ASN A 184 11.05 -13.19 -12.05
C ASN A 184 10.87 -14.10 -10.83
N LEU A 185 11.54 -13.84 -9.71
CA LEU A 185 11.32 -14.61 -8.49
C LEU A 185 9.88 -14.46 -7.95
N ILE A 186 9.29 -13.26 -7.98
CA ILE A 186 7.89 -13.09 -7.58
C ILE A 186 6.98 -13.97 -8.44
N VAL A 187 7.20 -13.99 -9.75
CA VAL A 187 6.42 -14.82 -10.69
C VAL A 187 6.60 -16.31 -10.38
N ASP A 188 7.83 -16.77 -10.22
CA ASP A 188 8.17 -18.18 -10.04
C ASP A 188 7.67 -18.74 -8.71
N CYS A 189 7.64 -17.91 -7.64
CA CYS A 189 7.20 -18.36 -6.32
C CYS A 189 5.70 -18.16 -6.05
N GLN A 190 4.90 -17.73 -7.04
CA GLN A 190 3.45 -17.69 -6.91
C GLN A 190 2.89 -19.09 -6.71
N ASN A 191 2.17 -19.31 -5.62
CA ASN A 191 1.68 -20.63 -5.29
C ASN A 191 0.37 -21.02 -6.02
N THR A 192 -0.09 -22.26 -5.82
CA THR A 192 -1.30 -22.79 -6.46
C THR A 192 -2.60 -22.10 -6.03
N GLN A 193 -2.59 -21.35 -4.93
CA GLN A 193 -3.73 -20.51 -4.53
C GLN A 193 -3.80 -19.20 -5.35
N GLY A 194 -2.75 -18.86 -6.09
CA GLY A 194 -2.65 -17.62 -6.85
C GLY A 194 -2.05 -16.45 -6.07
N GLY A 195 -1.59 -16.67 -4.84
CA GLY A 195 -0.99 -15.63 -4.01
C GLY A 195 0.40 -15.99 -3.50
N TRP A 196 0.85 -15.26 -2.48
CA TRP A 196 2.17 -15.43 -1.86
C TRP A 196 2.06 -15.43 -0.33
N ARG A 197 3.13 -15.92 0.31
CA ARG A 197 3.28 -15.90 1.76
C ARG A 197 4.68 -15.44 2.16
N TYR A 198 5.04 -15.67 3.43
CA TYR A 198 6.24 -15.11 4.04
C TYR A 198 7.56 -15.58 3.41
N ASN A 199 7.65 -16.84 2.97
CA ASN A 199 8.86 -17.36 2.32
C ASN A 199 8.59 -17.61 0.83
N PRO A 200 9.64 -17.53 -0.03
CA PRO A 200 9.53 -18.00 -1.40
C PRO A 200 9.03 -19.47 -1.43
N PHE A 201 8.18 -19.76 -2.40
CA PHE A 201 7.61 -21.11 -2.62
C PHE A 201 6.76 -21.69 -1.47
N ASP A 202 6.30 -20.87 -0.53
CA ASP A 202 5.30 -21.28 0.47
C ASP A 202 4.01 -21.76 -0.24
N ARG A 203 3.44 -22.86 0.26
CA ARG A 203 2.24 -23.48 -0.34
C ARG A 203 0.94 -22.74 -0.05
N GLU A 204 0.92 -21.94 1.00
CA GLU A 204 -0.22 -21.13 1.42
C GLU A 204 -0.01 -19.68 0.95
N ALA A 205 -1.11 -18.92 0.89
CA ALA A 205 -1.10 -17.50 0.63
C ALA A 205 -1.82 -16.73 1.73
N ASP A 206 -1.44 -15.48 1.93
CA ASP A 206 -2.22 -14.52 2.69
C ASP A 206 -2.35 -13.18 1.92
N LEU A 207 -3.40 -12.43 2.23
CA LEU A 207 -3.71 -11.21 1.52
C LEU A 207 -2.65 -10.12 1.76
N SER A 208 -2.04 -10.08 2.94
CA SER A 208 -1.09 -9.03 3.31
C SER A 208 0.24 -9.12 2.55
N VAL A 209 0.72 -10.33 2.26
CA VAL A 209 1.89 -10.53 1.39
C VAL A 209 1.50 -10.40 -0.08
N THR A 210 0.32 -10.91 -0.45
CA THR A 210 -0.17 -10.86 -1.84
C THR A 210 -0.30 -9.42 -2.35
N VAL A 211 -0.80 -8.47 -1.54
CA VAL A 211 -0.90 -7.06 -1.95
C VAL A 211 0.47 -6.44 -2.23
N CYS A 212 1.47 -6.75 -1.40
CA CYS A 212 2.84 -6.23 -1.60
C CYS A 212 3.42 -6.69 -2.93
N GLN A 213 3.26 -7.99 -3.27
CA GLN A 213 3.74 -8.54 -4.53
C GLN A 213 3.01 -7.92 -5.73
N LEU A 214 1.68 -7.79 -5.65
CA LEU A 214 0.89 -7.15 -6.71
C LEU A 214 1.30 -5.69 -6.95
N GLN A 215 1.60 -4.93 -5.89
CA GLN A 215 2.11 -3.56 -6.04
C GLN A 215 3.48 -3.53 -6.73
N ALA A 216 4.39 -4.42 -6.34
CA ALA A 216 5.70 -4.52 -6.97
C ALA A 216 5.58 -4.90 -8.46
N LEU A 217 4.73 -5.88 -8.79
CA LEU A 217 4.48 -6.29 -10.17
C LEU A 217 3.82 -5.18 -11.00
N ARG A 218 2.85 -4.43 -10.42
CA ARG A 218 2.25 -3.27 -11.08
C ARG A 218 3.30 -2.20 -11.40
N ALA A 219 4.11 -1.81 -10.40
CA ALA A 219 5.15 -0.80 -10.59
C ALA A 219 6.13 -1.25 -11.69
N ALA A 220 6.60 -2.50 -11.65
CA ALA A 220 7.47 -3.07 -12.67
C ALA A 220 6.84 -3.06 -14.07
N ARG A 221 5.57 -3.45 -14.20
CA ARG A 221 4.83 -3.43 -15.46
C ARG A 221 4.67 -2.02 -16.03
N ASN A 222 4.41 -1.03 -15.19
CA ASN A 222 4.22 0.37 -15.60
C ASN A 222 5.48 0.97 -16.25
N ILE A 223 6.66 0.44 -15.92
CA ILE A 223 7.96 0.89 -16.47
C ILE A 223 8.52 -0.06 -17.54
N GLY A 224 7.69 -0.97 -18.06
CA GLY A 224 8.02 -1.84 -19.18
C GLY A 224 8.70 -3.16 -18.83
N ILE A 225 8.86 -3.51 -17.54
CA ILE A 225 9.34 -4.85 -17.15
C ILE A 225 8.22 -5.87 -17.41
N LYS A 226 8.60 -6.99 -18.04
CA LYS A 226 7.65 -8.05 -18.42
C LYS A 226 7.09 -8.76 -17.17
N VAL A 227 5.78 -8.72 -17.02
CA VAL A 227 5.03 -9.48 -16.02
C VAL A 227 3.99 -10.33 -16.74
N PRO A 228 3.97 -11.68 -16.58
CA PRO A 228 2.98 -12.53 -17.21
C PRO A 228 1.56 -12.19 -16.75
N GLU A 229 0.63 -12.09 -17.69
CA GLU A 229 -0.78 -11.79 -17.42
C GLU A 229 -1.43 -12.85 -16.50
N ASP A 230 -1.16 -14.13 -16.75
CA ASP A 230 -1.63 -15.24 -15.91
C ASP A 230 -1.25 -15.10 -14.44
N THR A 231 -0.07 -14.54 -14.13
CA THR A 231 0.33 -14.26 -12.74
C THR A 231 -0.59 -13.23 -12.09
N ILE A 232 -0.96 -12.20 -12.82
CA ILE A 232 -1.90 -11.17 -12.33
C ILE A 232 -3.30 -11.75 -12.18
N ASP A 233 -3.79 -12.49 -13.18
CA ASP A 233 -5.13 -13.09 -13.18
C ASP A 233 -5.33 -14.07 -12.02
N ARG A 234 -4.34 -14.91 -11.73
CA ARG A 234 -4.37 -15.81 -10.59
C ARG A 234 -4.36 -15.06 -9.26
N ALA A 235 -3.60 -13.96 -9.16
CA ALA A 235 -3.59 -13.12 -7.96
C ALA A 235 -4.92 -12.40 -7.74
N VAL A 236 -5.52 -11.86 -8.80
CA VAL A 236 -6.88 -11.29 -8.78
C VAL A 236 -7.90 -12.31 -8.30
N ALA A 237 -7.87 -13.51 -8.85
CA ALA A 237 -8.77 -14.58 -8.44
C ALA A 237 -8.60 -14.94 -6.95
N TYR A 238 -7.37 -14.92 -6.42
CA TYR A 238 -7.11 -15.08 -4.99
C TYR A 238 -7.73 -13.95 -4.16
N VAL A 239 -7.50 -12.68 -4.54
CA VAL A 239 -8.06 -11.51 -3.84
C VAL A 239 -9.59 -11.55 -3.85
N GLN A 240 -10.22 -11.87 -4.97
CA GLN A 240 -11.68 -11.97 -5.06
C GLN A 240 -12.24 -13.11 -4.20
N ARG A 241 -11.55 -14.26 -4.10
CA ARG A 241 -11.92 -15.34 -3.17
C ARG A 241 -11.74 -14.95 -1.71
N SER A 242 -10.86 -14.00 -1.41
CA SER A 242 -10.67 -13.49 -0.06
C SER A 242 -11.81 -12.60 0.44
N ARG A 243 -12.82 -12.29 -0.39
CA ARG A 243 -13.98 -11.50 0.02
C ARG A 243 -15.04 -12.34 0.71
N THR A 244 -15.63 -11.77 1.76
CA THR A 244 -16.81 -12.32 2.43
C THR A 244 -18.02 -12.18 1.53
N ARG A 245 -18.69 -13.29 1.23
CA ARG A 245 -19.77 -13.33 0.23
C ARG A 245 -21.16 -13.01 0.79
N SER A 246 -21.36 -13.13 2.11
CA SER A 246 -22.67 -12.96 2.74
C SER A 246 -22.54 -12.58 4.22
N GLY A 247 -23.64 -12.14 4.82
CA GLY A 247 -23.74 -11.79 6.22
C GLY A 247 -23.27 -10.37 6.53
N ARG A 248 -23.12 -10.05 7.82
CA ARG A 248 -22.85 -8.69 8.35
C ARG A 248 -21.56 -8.07 7.78
N ASN A 249 -20.58 -8.89 7.44
CA ASN A 249 -19.27 -8.45 6.92
C ASN A 249 -19.15 -8.67 5.40
N GLN A 250 -20.27 -8.76 4.68
CA GLN A 250 -20.25 -8.94 3.24
C GLN A 250 -19.41 -7.86 2.57
N GLY A 251 -18.54 -8.28 1.65
CA GLY A 251 -17.62 -7.41 0.91
C GLY A 251 -16.30 -7.10 1.63
N LEU A 252 -16.16 -7.44 2.94
CA LEU A 252 -14.89 -7.33 3.64
C LEU A 252 -13.97 -8.50 3.30
N PHE A 253 -12.67 -8.29 3.46
CA PHE A 253 -11.65 -9.25 3.07
C PHE A 253 -11.15 -10.09 4.25
N TYR A 254 -10.98 -11.39 4.01
CA TYR A 254 -10.26 -12.30 4.91
C TYR A 254 -8.76 -12.14 4.75
N TYR A 255 -8.04 -12.26 5.87
CA TYR A 255 -6.59 -12.33 5.86
C TYR A 255 -6.10 -13.56 5.08
N LYS A 256 -6.79 -14.70 5.24
CA LYS A 256 -6.40 -16.00 4.69
C LYS A 256 -7.62 -16.86 4.39
N ILE A 257 -7.62 -17.54 3.27
CA ILE A 257 -8.77 -18.35 2.80
C ILE A 257 -8.55 -19.86 2.89
N GLN A 258 -7.34 -20.31 3.22
CA GLN A 258 -7.01 -21.72 3.38
C GLN A 258 -5.98 -21.91 4.49
N GLY A 259 -5.91 -23.13 5.05
CA GLY A 259 -5.00 -23.47 6.13
C GLY A 259 -5.47 -23.03 7.51
N ARG A 260 -4.59 -23.10 8.51
CA ARG A 260 -4.90 -22.70 9.88
C ARG A 260 -5.17 -21.20 9.95
N GLY A 261 -6.25 -20.77 10.60
CA GLY A 261 -6.69 -19.38 10.67
C GLY A 261 -7.38 -18.87 9.38
N ALA A 262 -7.82 -19.78 8.49
CA ALA A 262 -8.61 -19.42 7.33
C ALA A 262 -9.95 -18.79 7.74
N TYR A 263 -10.39 -17.80 6.94
CA TYR A 263 -11.65 -17.06 7.15
C TYR A 263 -11.74 -16.28 8.48
N GLU A 264 -10.62 -16.13 9.17
CA GLU A 264 -10.50 -15.26 10.33
C GLU A 264 -10.08 -13.84 9.91
N LYS A 265 -10.20 -12.89 10.84
CA LYS A 265 -9.66 -11.53 10.70
C LYS A 265 -10.18 -10.77 9.46
N ASN A 266 -11.50 -10.82 9.20
CA ASN A 266 -12.11 -10.05 8.10
C ASN A 266 -12.55 -8.62 8.50
N ARG A 267 -12.37 -8.23 9.76
CA ARG A 267 -12.68 -6.89 10.27
C ARG A 267 -11.42 -6.09 10.63
N GLU A 268 -10.28 -6.49 10.13
CA GLU A 268 -9.04 -5.74 10.31
C GLU A 268 -8.95 -4.59 9.30
N PHE A 269 -8.66 -3.40 9.79
CA PHE A 269 -8.50 -2.20 8.98
C PHE A 269 -7.46 -2.41 7.87
N ALA A 270 -6.25 -2.85 8.23
CA ALA A 270 -5.15 -3.03 7.30
C ALA A 270 -5.45 -4.07 6.20
N ILE A 271 -6.15 -5.17 6.52
CA ILE A 271 -6.49 -6.22 5.57
C ILE A 271 -7.54 -5.75 4.56
N ASN A 272 -8.52 -4.98 5.01
CA ASN A 272 -9.53 -4.42 4.12
C ASN A 272 -8.93 -3.35 3.19
N ALA A 273 -8.03 -2.51 3.70
CA ALA A 273 -7.26 -1.58 2.90
C ALA A 273 -6.40 -2.31 1.85
N ALA A 274 -5.68 -3.35 2.27
CA ALA A 274 -4.85 -4.18 1.39
C ALA A 274 -5.68 -4.85 0.28
N GLY A 275 -6.88 -5.35 0.59
CA GLY A 275 -7.76 -6.00 -0.40
C GLY A 275 -8.17 -5.06 -1.53
N VAL A 276 -8.61 -3.83 -1.19
CA VAL A 276 -8.97 -2.82 -2.19
C VAL A 276 -7.73 -2.38 -2.99
N THR A 277 -6.60 -2.13 -2.30
CA THR A 277 -5.36 -1.75 -2.98
C THR A 277 -4.86 -2.84 -3.92
N ALA A 278 -5.02 -4.12 -3.55
CA ALA A 278 -4.67 -5.25 -4.42
C ALA A 278 -5.51 -5.27 -5.71
N LEU A 279 -6.83 -5.07 -5.61
CA LEU A 279 -7.71 -4.95 -6.78
C LEU A 279 -7.28 -3.78 -7.68
N ASN A 280 -7.08 -2.60 -7.10
CA ASN A 280 -6.64 -1.41 -7.84
C ASN A 280 -5.27 -1.63 -8.53
N SER A 281 -4.34 -2.31 -7.85
CA SER A 281 -3.02 -2.65 -8.40
C SER A 281 -3.09 -3.61 -9.57
N ALA A 282 -4.15 -4.43 -9.64
CA ALA A 282 -4.43 -5.30 -10.78
C ALA A 282 -5.28 -4.62 -11.87
N GLY A 283 -5.62 -3.33 -11.73
CA GLY A 283 -6.42 -2.57 -12.69
C GLY A 283 -7.94 -2.78 -12.52
N ILE A 284 -8.38 -3.33 -11.40
CA ILE A 284 -9.80 -3.56 -11.11
C ILE A 284 -10.33 -2.43 -10.24
N HIS A 285 -11.13 -1.54 -10.82
CA HIS A 285 -11.74 -0.38 -10.19
C HIS A 285 -13.25 -0.52 -10.05
N ASP A 286 -13.73 -1.72 -9.68
CA ASP A 286 -15.14 -2.03 -9.52
C ASP A 286 -15.61 -1.59 -8.12
N ARG A 287 -16.59 -0.68 -8.10
CA ARG A 287 -17.19 -0.15 -6.87
C ARG A 287 -17.96 -1.19 -6.07
N GLU A 288 -18.63 -2.13 -6.71
CA GLU A 288 -19.34 -3.21 -6.00
C GLU A 288 -18.36 -4.09 -5.21
N LEU A 289 -17.12 -4.20 -5.72
CA LEU A 289 -16.06 -4.93 -5.05
C LEU A 289 -15.39 -4.13 -3.93
N SER A 290 -15.29 -2.81 -4.03
CA SER A 290 -14.49 -1.97 -3.14
C SER A 290 -15.30 -1.19 -2.10
N ASP A 291 -16.52 -0.70 -2.43
CA ASP A 291 -17.29 0.19 -1.56
C ASP A 291 -17.54 -0.34 -0.14
N PRO A 292 -17.89 -1.62 0.10
CA PRO A 292 -18.09 -2.11 1.47
C PRO A 292 -16.84 -1.98 2.34
N ALA A 293 -15.66 -2.26 1.76
CA ALA A 293 -14.39 -2.14 2.46
C ALA A 293 -14.00 -0.67 2.66
N LEU A 294 -14.17 0.20 1.64
CA LEU A 294 -13.89 1.64 1.76
C LEU A 294 -14.75 2.30 2.84
N GLU A 295 -16.04 1.99 2.91
CA GLU A 295 -16.91 2.48 3.97
C GLU A 295 -16.51 1.94 5.35
N PHE A 296 -16.09 0.68 5.43
CA PHE A 296 -15.56 0.12 6.67
C PHE A 296 -14.32 0.89 7.13
N LEU A 297 -13.37 1.20 6.22
CA LEU A 297 -12.16 1.96 6.54
C LEU A 297 -12.49 3.35 7.11
N LEU A 298 -13.44 4.07 6.51
CA LEU A 298 -13.84 5.39 6.99
C LEU A 298 -14.46 5.34 8.39
N ARG A 299 -15.23 4.30 8.70
CA ARG A 299 -15.84 4.11 10.04
C ARG A 299 -14.81 3.66 11.09
N ALA A 300 -13.90 2.76 10.71
CA ALA A 300 -12.95 2.16 11.64
C ALA A 300 -11.72 3.06 11.91
N TYR A 301 -11.50 4.10 11.11
CA TYR A 301 -10.29 4.93 11.20
C TYR A 301 -10.06 5.51 12.61
N ALA A 302 -11.10 6.00 13.28
CA ALA A 302 -10.96 6.59 14.61
C ALA A 302 -10.39 5.62 15.64
N GLU A 303 -10.91 4.39 15.66
CA GLU A 303 -10.42 3.33 16.55
C GLU A 303 -8.96 2.98 16.26
N VAL A 304 -8.58 2.93 14.98
CA VAL A 304 -7.20 2.64 14.58
C VAL A 304 -6.25 3.78 14.99
N ALA A 305 -6.65 5.03 14.82
CA ALA A 305 -5.85 6.20 15.20
C ALA A 305 -5.65 6.28 16.72
N ASP A 306 -6.70 6.02 17.49
CA ASP A 306 -6.65 6.10 18.96
C ASP A 306 -5.87 4.94 19.58
N TYR A 307 -6.08 3.71 19.09
CA TYR A 307 -5.52 2.51 19.71
C TYR A 307 -4.09 2.18 19.22
N TYR A 308 -3.78 2.50 17.96
CA TYR A 308 -2.52 2.08 17.32
C TYR A 308 -1.58 3.23 16.98
N ALA A 309 -1.72 4.42 17.56
CA ALA A 309 -0.98 5.63 17.19
C ALA A 309 0.54 5.46 16.99
N THR A 310 1.19 4.64 17.83
CA THR A 310 2.64 4.34 17.73
C THR A 310 2.93 2.89 17.34
N HIS A 311 1.93 2.19 16.81
CA HIS A 311 2.02 0.80 16.42
C HIS A 311 2.17 0.67 14.90
N TYR A 312 2.91 -0.35 14.42
CA TYR A 312 3.07 -0.60 12.99
C TYR A 312 1.74 -0.81 12.23
N TYR A 313 0.67 -1.22 12.90
CA TYR A 313 -0.67 -1.35 12.30
C TYR A 313 -1.23 -0.02 11.83
N PHE A 314 -0.99 1.07 12.56
CA PHE A 314 -1.38 2.41 12.11
C PHE A 314 -0.71 2.74 10.78
N TRP A 315 0.59 2.62 10.72
CA TRP A 315 1.39 2.97 9.54
C TRP A 315 1.08 2.08 8.34
N TYR A 316 1.11 0.75 8.57
CA TYR A 316 0.84 -0.24 7.53
C TYR A 316 -0.60 -0.14 7.00
N GLY A 317 -1.58 -0.02 7.89
CA GLY A 317 -2.98 0.09 7.52
C GLY A 317 -3.27 1.37 6.73
N ASN A 318 -2.75 2.51 7.19
CA ASN A 318 -2.96 3.79 6.51
C ASN A 318 -2.16 3.91 5.20
N TYR A 319 -1.02 3.23 5.04
CA TYR A 319 -0.31 3.14 3.77
C TYR A 319 -1.21 2.58 2.66
N TYR A 320 -1.94 1.51 2.92
CA TYR A 320 -2.88 0.95 1.94
C TYR A 320 -4.20 1.71 1.88
N ALA A 321 -4.76 2.13 3.01
CA ALA A 321 -6.03 2.85 3.04
C ALA A 321 -5.96 4.18 2.29
N CYS A 322 -4.85 4.90 2.42
CA CYS A 322 -4.63 6.15 1.69
C CYS A 322 -4.62 5.91 0.17
N GLN A 323 -3.95 4.85 -0.30
CA GLN A 323 -3.94 4.47 -1.71
C GLN A 323 -5.32 4.03 -2.21
N ALA A 324 -6.01 3.16 -1.45
CA ALA A 324 -7.34 2.68 -1.80
C ALA A 324 -8.34 3.83 -1.95
N LEU A 325 -8.38 4.74 -0.99
CA LEU A 325 -9.26 5.91 -1.00
C LEU A 325 -8.83 6.95 -2.03
N PHE A 326 -7.52 7.11 -2.30
CA PHE A 326 -7.04 7.98 -3.36
C PHE A 326 -7.52 7.51 -4.74
N GLN A 327 -7.47 6.21 -5.02
CA GLN A 327 -7.97 5.65 -6.28
C GLN A 327 -9.50 5.80 -6.41
N ASP A 328 -10.26 5.68 -5.31
CA ASP A 328 -11.69 6.02 -5.28
C ASP A 328 -11.93 7.52 -5.53
N GLY A 329 -11.13 8.38 -4.92
CA GLY A 329 -11.13 9.83 -5.10
C GLY A 329 -12.26 10.57 -4.40
N GLY A 330 -12.50 11.80 -4.89
CA GLY A 330 -13.60 12.64 -4.45
C GLY A 330 -13.62 12.98 -2.95
N PRO A 331 -14.81 13.23 -2.38
CA PRO A 331 -14.94 13.70 -0.99
C PRO A 331 -14.51 12.67 0.06
N ARG A 332 -14.56 11.36 -0.24
CA ARG A 332 -14.11 10.30 0.67
C ARG A 332 -12.61 10.41 0.93
N PHE A 333 -11.82 10.51 -0.13
CA PHE A 333 -10.37 10.70 0.00
C PHE A 333 -10.04 12.02 0.69
N ALA A 334 -10.64 13.13 0.27
CA ALA A 334 -10.35 14.45 0.81
C ALA A 334 -10.53 14.49 2.34
N ARG A 335 -11.67 14.03 2.86
CA ARG A 335 -11.96 13.98 4.31
C ARG A 335 -11.04 13.02 5.05
N TYR A 336 -10.78 11.86 4.47
CA TYR A 336 -9.88 10.87 5.07
C TYR A 336 -8.45 11.41 5.19
N HIS A 337 -7.92 11.94 4.08
CA HIS A 337 -6.54 12.43 4.04
C HIS A 337 -6.35 13.67 4.92
N GLU A 338 -7.32 14.58 4.97
CA GLU A 338 -7.30 15.73 5.89
C GLU A 338 -7.17 15.28 7.34
N ARG A 339 -8.01 14.33 7.76
CA ARG A 339 -7.97 13.78 9.12
C ARG A 339 -6.66 13.06 9.41
N LEU A 340 -6.25 12.16 8.52
CA LEU A 340 -4.98 11.43 8.63
C LEU A 340 -3.79 12.38 8.75
N SER A 341 -3.74 13.44 7.94
CA SER A 341 -2.65 14.43 7.98
C SER A 341 -2.61 15.15 9.33
N ARG A 342 -3.75 15.56 9.88
CA ARG A 342 -3.82 16.19 11.23
C ARG A 342 -3.29 15.26 12.32
N ASP A 343 -3.70 13.99 12.31
CA ASP A 343 -3.27 13.00 13.29
C ASP A 343 -1.77 12.71 13.17
N ILE A 344 -1.25 12.59 11.94
CA ILE A 344 0.20 12.43 11.68
C ILE A 344 0.97 13.66 12.18
N LEU A 345 0.53 14.88 11.85
CA LEU A 345 1.19 16.12 12.29
C LEU A 345 1.25 16.23 13.80
N ALA A 346 0.17 15.87 14.51
CA ALA A 346 0.12 15.88 15.97
C ALA A 346 1.12 14.90 16.61
N GLY A 347 1.48 13.82 15.92
CA GLY A 347 2.41 12.79 16.42
C GLY A 347 3.90 13.08 16.19
N GLN A 348 4.26 14.15 15.45
CA GLN A 348 5.66 14.42 15.13
C GLN A 348 6.44 14.89 16.37
N GLN A 349 7.60 14.26 16.62
CA GLN A 349 8.48 14.62 17.70
C GLN A 349 9.32 15.88 17.38
N ALA A 350 9.91 16.50 18.40
CA ALA A 350 10.70 17.73 18.25
C ALA A 350 11.90 17.56 17.29
N ASP A 351 12.50 16.37 17.23
CA ASP A 351 13.60 16.03 16.32
C ASP A 351 13.17 15.69 14.89
N GLY A 352 11.87 15.69 14.60
CA GLY A 352 11.29 15.45 13.27
C GLY A 352 10.82 14.02 13.02
N ARG A 353 11.12 13.06 13.92
CA ARG A 353 10.68 11.67 13.76
C ARG A 353 9.23 11.45 14.16
N TRP A 354 8.70 10.30 13.79
CA TRP A 354 7.47 9.70 14.35
C TRP A 354 7.80 8.41 15.06
N ARG A 355 7.25 8.25 16.27
CA ARG A 355 7.44 7.05 17.07
C ARG A 355 6.77 5.84 16.47
N ASN A 356 7.43 4.70 16.59
CA ASN A 356 6.87 3.39 16.29
C ASN A 356 7.38 2.39 17.34
N ASP A 357 6.74 2.39 18.51
CA ASP A 357 7.16 1.65 19.70
C ASP A 357 6.96 0.14 19.55
N CYS A 358 5.99 -0.27 18.74
CA CYS A 358 5.71 -1.69 18.45
C CYS A 358 5.94 -1.97 16.97
N GLY A 359 6.98 -2.74 16.67
CA GLY A 359 7.33 -3.13 15.31
C GLY A 359 8.72 -2.69 14.86
N PRO A 360 8.90 -2.28 13.60
CA PRO A 360 10.22 -2.03 13.02
C PRO A 360 10.98 -0.81 13.56
N GLY A 361 10.36 -0.01 14.43
CA GLY A 361 10.99 1.16 15.02
C GLY A 361 10.74 2.46 14.28
N ASP A 362 11.35 3.57 14.77
CA ASP A 362 11.02 4.94 14.37
C ASP A 362 11.38 5.25 12.91
N ALA A 363 12.41 4.61 12.35
CA ALA A 363 12.74 4.79 10.93
C ALA A 363 11.58 4.34 10.02
N PHE A 364 10.90 3.25 10.36
CA PHE A 364 9.71 2.80 9.65
C PHE A 364 8.55 3.78 9.82
N GLY A 365 8.23 4.19 11.05
CA GLY A 365 7.15 5.14 11.34
C GLY A 365 7.37 6.47 10.63
N THR A 366 8.59 7.01 10.69
CA THR A 366 8.97 8.27 10.06
C THR A 366 8.89 8.19 8.53
N ALA A 367 9.38 7.12 7.93
CA ALA A 367 9.30 6.92 6.50
C ALA A 367 7.84 6.82 6.01
N MET A 368 6.99 6.05 6.71
CA MET A 368 5.57 5.95 6.40
C MET A 368 4.84 7.29 6.56
N ALA A 369 5.11 8.04 7.63
CA ALA A 369 4.55 9.38 7.83
C ALA A 369 4.91 10.32 6.67
N CYS A 370 6.18 10.36 6.27
CA CYS A 370 6.63 11.16 5.13
C CYS A 370 5.91 10.77 3.84
N ILE A 371 5.77 9.47 3.53
CA ILE A 371 5.04 8.99 2.35
C ILE A 371 3.58 9.45 2.38
N LEU A 372 2.89 9.28 3.51
CA LEU A 372 1.47 9.61 3.67
C LEU A 372 1.21 11.11 3.55
N LEU A 373 2.04 11.96 4.16
CA LEU A 373 1.93 13.42 4.06
C LEU A 373 2.21 13.93 2.64
N GLN A 374 3.10 13.26 1.92
CA GLN A 374 3.50 13.64 0.56
C GLN A 374 2.66 12.99 -0.55
N GLN A 375 1.76 12.08 -0.20
CA GLN A 375 0.94 11.36 -1.18
C GLN A 375 0.19 12.29 -2.17
N PRO A 376 -0.37 13.45 -1.76
CA PRO A 376 -1.03 14.35 -2.71
C PRO A 376 -0.11 14.96 -3.77
N ARG A 377 1.20 14.93 -3.59
CA ARG A 377 2.18 15.39 -4.60
C ARG A 377 2.31 14.42 -5.78
N GLN A 378 1.94 13.16 -5.60
CA GLN A 378 1.94 12.10 -6.62
C GLN A 378 3.30 11.92 -7.34
N TYR A 379 4.40 12.19 -6.66
CA TYR A 379 5.73 11.96 -7.22
C TYR A 379 6.06 10.48 -7.38
N LEU A 380 5.57 9.62 -6.48
CA LEU A 380 5.69 8.18 -6.63
C LEU A 380 4.72 7.67 -7.72
N PRO A 381 5.22 7.03 -8.80
CA PRO A 381 4.39 6.44 -9.84
C PRO A 381 3.30 5.49 -9.33
N ILE A 382 3.58 4.72 -8.27
CA ILE A 382 2.57 3.81 -7.68
C ILE A 382 1.35 4.55 -7.12
N PHE A 383 1.45 5.85 -6.80
CA PHE A 383 0.35 6.68 -6.32
C PHE A 383 -0.37 7.43 -7.43
N GLN A 384 0.09 7.34 -8.67
CA GLN A 384 -0.60 7.95 -9.82
C GLN A 384 -1.84 7.13 -10.20
N ARG A 385 -2.85 7.82 -10.71
CA ARG A 385 -4.12 7.20 -11.18
C ARG A 385 -3.99 6.73 -12.60
#